data_9ee848e93a030685dceb0113e2cb6d7f
#
_entry.id   9ee848e93a030685dceb0113e2cb6d7f
#
_cell.length_a   1.000
_cell.length_b   1.000
_cell.length_c   1.000
_cell.angle_alpha   90.00
_cell.angle_beta   90.00
_cell.angle_gamma   90.00
#
_symmetry.space_group_name_H-M   'P 1'
#
loop_
_entity.id
_entity.type
_entity.pdbx_description
1 polymer ?
#
loop_
_entity_poly.entity_id
_entity_poly.type
_entity_poly.pdbx_seq_one_letter_code
_entity_poly.pdbx_strand_id
1 'polypeptide(L)'
;MKKWVLAIVYGLLAVSAYAQPKGVVLDTLKVQHIDFQGQPQQGIIICNKAISKDLREIFLELYKAKYPIERIRPISEYGNDDERSMRANNTSCYCYRVVEGSTKLSKHAQGLAIDINPLYNPCVRRKKDGTLLIQPATGKPYVDRSKSFKYKITERDLCYRLFMQHGFRWGGAWRSLKDYQHFEK
;
A
#
# COMPACT_ATOMS: atom_id res chain seq x y z
N MET A 1 17.80 3.93 52.71
CA MET A 1 16.74 4.09 51.72
C MET A 1 17.36 4.47 50.39
N LYS A 2 17.46 3.53 49.42
CA LYS A 2 18.06 3.75 48.09
C LYS A 2 16.94 4.17 47.14
N LYS A 3 17.01 5.42 46.63
CA LYS A 3 16.11 5.94 45.59
C LYS A 3 16.57 5.39 44.27
N TRP A 4 15.74 4.59 43.59
CA TRP A 4 15.92 4.19 42.20
C TRP A 4 15.38 5.30 41.32
N VAL A 5 16.27 5.95 40.57
CA VAL A 5 15.90 6.88 39.51
C VAL A 5 15.67 6.06 38.23
N LEU A 6 14.42 6.00 37.81
CA LEU A 6 14.05 5.37 36.53
C LEU A 6 14.43 6.35 35.42
N ALA A 7 15.52 6.08 34.72
CA ALA A 7 15.89 6.80 33.51
C ALA A 7 15.00 6.33 32.34
N ILE A 8 14.06 7.17 31.91
CA ILE A 8 13.27 6.95 30.69
C ILE A 8 14.21 7.28 29.52
N VAL A 9 14.73 6.23 28.88
CA VAL A 9 15.47 6.35 27.63
C VAL A 9 14.44 6.58 26.51
N TYR A 10 14.29 7.82 26.08
CA TYR A 10 13.63 8.16 24.82
C TYR A 10 14.52 7.64 23.67
N GLY A 11 14.21 6.47 23.15
CA GLY A 11 14.80 5.98 21.92
C GLY A 11 14.38 6.89 20.77
N LEU A 12 15.24 7.80 20.36
CA LEU A 12 15.18 8.46 19.06
C LEU A 12 15.30 7.35 18.01
N LEU A 13 14.17 6.94 17.45
CA LEU A 13 14.13 6.17 16.20
C LEU A 13 14.78 7.06 15.14
N ALA A 14 16.04 6.81 14.84
CA ALA A 14 16.72 7.38 13.69
C ALA A 14 15.94 6.90 12.46
N VAL A 15 15.04 7.75 11.94
CA VAL A 15 14.47 7.59 10.61
C VAL A 15 15.66 7.71 9.67
N SER A 16 16.12 6.57 9.16
CA SER A 16 17.11 6.53 8.08
C SER A 16 16.61 7.43 6.97
N ALA A 17 17.31 8.55 6.77
CA ALA A 17 16.96 9.56 5.78
C ALA A 17 17.25 8.97 4.39
N TYR A 18 16.35 8.14 3.86
CA TYR A 18 16.30 7.91 2.43
C TYR A 18 15.97 9.24 1.78
N ALA A 19 16.81 9.65 0.82
CA ALA A 19 16.66 10.93 0.13
C ALA A 19 15.27 10.99 -0.50
N GLN A 20 14.40 11.83 0.08
CA GLN A 20 13.09 12.10 -0.51
C GLN A 20 13.29 12.79 -1.86
N PRO A 21 12.47 12.49 -2.88
CA PRO A 21 12.53 13.25 -4.12
C PRO A 21 12.30 14.74 -3.83
N LYS A 22 13.04 15.58 -4.53
CA LYS A 22 12.92 17.05 -4.37
C LYS A 22 11.47 17.50 -4.57
N GLY A 23 10.94 18.26 -3.61
CA GLY A 23 9.56 18.80 -3.65
C GLY A 23 8.47 17.86 -3.15
N VAL A 24 8.79 16.64 -2.72
CA VAL A 24 7.82 15.74 -2.07
C VAL A 24 7.69 16.10 -0.60
N VAL A 25 6.48 16.40 -0.14
CA VAL A 25 6.16 16.62 1.28
C VAL A 25 5.32 15.42 1.75
N LEU A 26 5.87 14.63 2.66
CA LEU A 26 5.20 13.47 3.22
C LEU A 26 4.39 13.84 4.48
N ASP A 27 3.28 13.11 4.66
CA ASP A 27 2.42 13.11 5.85
C ASP A 27 2.32 11.70 6.40
N THR A 28 2.09 11.58 7.70
CA THR A 28 1.91 10.29 8.40
C THR A 28 0.49 10.21 8.92
N LEU A 29 -0.28 9.26 8.38
CA LEU A 29 -1.67 9.05 8.74
C LEU A 29 -1.80 7.85 9.68
N LYS A 30 -2.49 8.04 10.80
CA LYS A 30 -3.05 6.94 11.59
C LYS A 30 -4.46 6.67 11.09
N VAL A 31 -4.73 5.45 10.63
CA VAL A 31 -6.03 5.04 10.11
C VAL A 31 -6.53 3.80 10.86
N GLN A 32 -7.85 3.66 10.94
CA GLN A 32 -8.47 2.44 11.43
C GLN A 32 -8.76 1.51 10.26
N HIS A 33 -8.64 0.20 10.46
CA HIS A 33 -9.07 -0.81 9.47
C HIS A 33 -9.62 -2.04 10.18
N ILE A 34 -10.34 -2.87 9.45
CA ILE A 34 -10.78 -4.20 9.91
C ILE A 34 -9.88 -5.23 9.27
N ASP A 35 -9.26 -6.08 10.07
CA ASP A 35 -8.41 -7.16 9.56
C ASP A 35 -9.24 -8.33 9.00
N PHE A 36 -8.57 -9.37 8.51
CA PHE A 36 -9.23 -10.53 7.92
C PHE A 36 -9.92 -11.44 8.94
N GLN A 37 -9.67 -11.22 10.24
CA GLN A 37 -10.37 -11.84 11.36
C GLN A 37 -11.57 -11.03 11.82
N GLY A 38 -11.85 -9.88 11.17
CA GLY A 38 -12.94 -8.99 11.52
C GLY A 38 -12.65 -8.10 12.72
N GLN A 39 -11.37 -8.01 13.16
CA GLN A 39 -10.97 -7.22 14.31
C GLN A 39 -10.54 -5.81 13.91
N PRO A 40 -10.93 -4.77 14.69
CA PRO A 40 -10.45 -3.42 14.46
C PRO A 40 -8.95 -3.31 14.79
N GLN A 41 -8.21 -2.70 13.87
CA GLN A 41 -6.77 -2.48 13.95
C GLN A 41 -6.46 -1.01 13.67
N GLN A 42 -5.28 -0.56 14.13
CA GLN A 42 -4.71 0.73 13.77
C GLN A 42 -3.54 0.52 12.81
N GLY A 43 -3.58 1.22 11.67
CA GLY A 43 -2.53 1.24 10.66
C GLY A 43 -1.83 2.60 10.56
N ILE A 44 -0.66 2.60 9.92
CA ILE A 44 0.12 3.80 9.61
C ILE A 44 0.38 3.85 8.10
N ILE A 45 -0.06 4.96 7.46
CA ILE A 45 0.21 5.25 6.05
C ILE A 45 1.14 6.45 5.99
N ILE A 46 2.28 6.31 5.31
CA ILE A 46 3.12 7.44 4.92
C ILE A 46 2.75 7.78 3.47
N CYS A 47 2.29 9.00 3.21
CA CYS A 47 1.84 9.43 1.89
C CYS A 47 2.24 10.87 1.59
N ASN A 48 2.07 11.31 0.35
CA ASN A 48 2.21 12.71 0.00
C ASN A 48 1.10 13.53 0.66
N LYS A 49 1.45 14.69 1.20
CA LYS A 49 0.50 15.62 1.83
C LYS A 49 -0.65 16.01 0.89
N ALA A 50 -0.40 16.03 -0.42
CA ALA A 50 -1.42 16.36 -1.43
C ALA A 50 -2.60 15.38 -1.47
N ILE A 51 -2.40 14.10 -1.08
CA ILE A 51 -3.45 13.08 -1.07
C ILE A 51 -3.86 12.65 0.35
N SER A 52 -3.26 13.24 1.38
CA SER A 52 -3.46 12.78 2.76
C SER A 52 -4.91 12.95 3.23
N LYS A 53 -5.60 14.01 2.81
CA LYS A 53 -7.02 14.24 3.11
C LYS A 53 -7.87 13.16 2.46
N ASP A 54 -7.68 12.90 1.17
CA ASP A 54 -8.43 11.88 0.43
C ASP A 54 -8.28 10.50 1.09
N LEU A 55 -7.04 10.12 1.42
CA LEU A 55 -6.80 8.84 2.08
C LEU A 55 -7.47 8.74 3.46
N ARG A 56 -7.50 9.82 4.26
CA ARG A 56 -8.23 9.83 5.54
C ARG A 56 -9.72 9.53 5.34
N GLU A 57 -10.35 10.18 4.37
CA GLU A 57 -11.77 10.03 4.08
C GLU A 57 -12.06 8.63 3.54
N ILE A 58 -11.28 8.13 2.59
CA ILE A 58 -11.41 6.78 2.02
C ILE A 58 -11.29 5.72 3.13
N PHE A 59 -10.24 5.76 3.95
CA PHE A 59 -10.03 4.76 4.99
C PHE A 59 -11.08 4.83 6.10
N LEU A 60 -11.63 6.02 6.39
CA LEU A 60 -12.76 6.16 7.32
C LEU A 60 -14.01 5.43 6.79
N GLU A 61 -14.34 5.60 5.50
CA GLU A 61 -15.50 4.94 4.90
C GLU A 61 -15.28 3.42 4.76
N LEU A 62 -14.08 2.97 4.40
CA LEU A 62 -13.72 1.55 4.39
C LEU A 62 -13.87 0.93 5.79
N TYR A 63 -13.41 1.63 6.83
CA TYR A 63 -13.55 1.18 8.21
C TYR A 63 -15.03 1.08 8.65
N LYS A 64 -15.84 2.11 8.40
CA LYS A 64 -17.28 2.11 8.69
C LYS A 64 -18.02 0.96 7.99
N ALA A 65 -17.64 0.66 6.75
CA ALA A 65 -18.19 -0.44 5.97
C ALA A 65 -17.63 -1.82 6.37
N LYS A 66 -16.72 -1.89 7.34
CA LYS A 66 -16.01 -3.10 7.75
C LYS A 66 -15.28 -3.79 6.58
N TYR A 67 -14.76 -2.98 5.63
CA TYR A 67 -14.01 -3.49 4.50
C TYR A 67 -12.70 -4.13 4.98
N PRO A 68 -12.41 -5.40 4.61
CA PRO A 68 -11.28 -6.12 5.16
C PRO A 68 -9.96 -5.68 4.52
N ILE A 69 -9.02 -5.22 5.34
CA ILE A 69 -7.63 -4.93 4.97
C ILE A 69 -6.74 -5.64 5.99
N GLU A 70 -5.89 -6.56 5.53
CA GLU A 70 -5.18 -7.45 6.46
C GLU A 70 -4.22 -6.68 7.37
N ARG A 71 -3.43 -5.77 6.81
CA ARG A 71 -2.50 -4.93 7.57
C ARG A 71 -2.16 -3.65 6.83
N ILE A 72 -1.77 -2.62 7.60
CA ILE A 72 -1.35 -1.32 7.10
C ILE A 72 -0.14 -0.88 7.91
N ARG A 73 1.07 -1.04 7.34
CA ARG A 73 2.34 -0.73 8.00
C ARG A 73 3.26 0.07 7.08
N PRO A 74 4.11 0.95 7.62
CA PRO A 74 5.16 1.60 6.84
C PRO A 74 6.09 0.56 6.20
N ILE A 75 6.56 0.85 4.98
CA ILE A 75 7.49 -0.03 4.24
C ILE A 75 8.80 -0.29 5.01
N SER A 76 9.20 0.62 5.89
CA SER A 76 10.38 0.49 6.75
C SER A 76 10.31 -0.72 7.70
N GLU A 77 9.13 -1.17 8.10
CA GLU A 77 8.97 -2.38 8.89
C GLU A 77 9.31 -3.66 8.09
N TYR A 78 9.41 -3.55 6.78
CA TYR A 78 9.83 -4.61 5.86
C TYR A 78 11.25 -4.41 5.32
N GLY A 79 12.05 -3.52 5.94
CA GLY A 79 13.40 -3.19 5.50
C GLY A 79 13.44 -2.38 4.21
N ASN A 80 12.35 -1.67 3.89
CA ASN A 80 12.12 -0.95 2.62
C ASN A 80 12.11 -1.87 1.38
N ASP A 81 11.83 -3.15 1.58
CA ASP A 81 11.66 -4.14 0.52
C ASP A 81 10.17 -4.26 0.15
N ASP A 82 9.85 -3.77 -1.05
CA ASP A 82 8.49 -3.73 -1.57
C ASP A 82 7.91 -5.14 -1.80
N GLU A 83 8.70 -6.05 -2.35
CA GLU A 83 8.27 -7.44 -2.57
C GLU A 83 7.99 -8.15 -1.23
N ARG A 84 8.81 -7.93 -0.23
CA ARG A 84 8.61 -8.49 1.13
C ARG A 84 7.32 -7.93 1.77
N SER A 85 7.08 -6.64 1.61
CA SER A 85 5.86 -5.97 2.08
C SER A 85 4.62 -6.55 1.40
N MET A 86 4.64 -6.65 0.06
CA MET A 86 3.52 -7.21 -0.72
C MET A 86 3.25 -8.68 -0.38
N ARG A 87 4.29 -9.52 -0.19
CA ARG A 87 4.14 -10.92 0.26
C ARG A 87 3.47 -11.05 1.61
N ALA A 88 3.70 -10.10 2.50
CA ALA A 88 3.03 -10.02 3.79
C ALA A 88 1.60 -9.47 3.69
N ASN A 89 1.08 -9.25 2.50
CA ASN A 89 -0.21 -8.60 2.21
C ASN A 89 -0.36 -7.24 2.87
N ASN A 90 0.72 -6.46 2.91
CA ASN A 90 0.74 -5.16 3.56
C ASN A 90 0.27 -4.05 2.61
N THR A 91 -0.82 -3.39 2.96
CA THR A 91 -1.28 -2.15 2.31
C THR A 91 -0.31 -1.04 2.64
N SER A 92 0.30 -0.40 1.62
CA SER A 92 1.30 0.64 1.79
C SER A 92 1.25 1.69 0.67
N CYS A 93 1.72 2.91 0.98
CA CYS A 93 1.71 4.02 0.03
C CYS A 93 3.15 4.42 -0.35
N TYR A 94 3.90 5.07 0.54
CA TYR A 94 5.24 5.53 0.23
C TYR A 94 6.26 4.39 0.21
N CYS A 95 6.95 4.24 -0.93
CA CYS A 95 8.09 3.35 -1.11
C CYS A 95 9.06 3.99 -2.11
N TYR A 96 10.27 4.38 -1.66
CA TYR A 96 11.25 5.01 -2.54
C TYR A 96 11.88 3.99 -3.48
N ARG A 97 11.43 3.96 -4.71
CA ARG A 97 11.93 3.08 -5.77
C ARG A 97 11.65 3.63 -7.16
N VAL A 98 12.39 3.14 -8.15
CA VAL A 98 12.06 3.33 -9.56
C VAL A 98 11.02 2.30 -10.02
N VAL A 99 10.35 2.59 -11.12
CA VAL A 99 9.50 1.61 -11.81
C VAL A 99 10.40 0.51 -12.37
N GLU A 100 10.03 -0.75 -12.16
CA GLU A 100 10.81 -1.89 -12.62
C GLU A 100 11.08 -1.86 -14.12
N GLY A 101 12.37 -1.99 -14.49
CA GLY A 101 12.83 -1.89 -15.88
C GLY A 101 12.86 -0.47 -16.44
N SER A 102 12.85 0.55 -15.57
CA SER A 102 12.88 1.98 -15.95
C SER A 102 13.80 2.78 -15.04
N THR A 103 14.17 3.99 -15.48
CA THR A 103 14.84 5.01 -14.65
C THR A 103 13.85 5.98 -13.99
N LYS A 104 12.55 5.87 -14.28
CA LYS A 104 11.51 6.75 -13.75
C LYS A 104 11.19 6.39 -12.31
N LEU A 105 11.07 7.40 -11.44
CA LEU A 105 10.54 7.19 -10.09
C LEU A 105 9.09 6.70 -10.14
N SER A 106 8.80 5.71 -9.32
CA SER A 106 7.42 5.24 -9.11
C SER A 106 6.56 6.33 -8.48
N LYS A 107 5.25 6.29 -8.69
CA LYS A 107 4.29 7.10 -7.94
C LYS A 107 4.35 6.82 -6.44
N HIS A 108 4.71 5.60 -6.03
CA HIS A 108 5.00 5.28 -4.63
C HIS A 108 6.18 6.08 -4.08
N ALA A 109 7.23 6.30 -4.86
CA ALA A 109 8.37 7.13 -4.44
C ALA A 109 8.00 8.62 -4.25
N GLN A 110 6.90 9.04 -4.84
CA GLN A 110 6.32 10.38 -4.66
C GLN A 110 5.25 10.40 -3.55
N GLY A 111 4.90 9.25 -2.98
CA GLY A 111 3.80 9.09 -2.03
C GLY A 111 2.42 9.33 -2.63
N LEU A 112 2.28 9.23 -3.97
CA LEU A 112 1.05 9.49 -4.72
C LEU A 112 0.36 8.21 -5.21
N ALA A 113 0.80 7.05 -4.76
CA ALA A 113 0.16 5.76 -5.02
C ALA A 113 0.04 4.94 -3.75
N ILE A 114 -0.97 4.07 -3.71
CA ILE A 114 -1.21 3.14 -2.62
C ILE A 114 -1.62 1.79 -3.17
N ASP A 115 -1.08 0.71 -2.57
CA ASP A 115 -1.44 -0.66 -2.88
C ASP A 115 -2.31 -1.24 -1.76
N ILE A 116 -3.45 -1.84 -2.13
CA ILE A 116 -4.44 -2.40 -1.21
C ILE A 116 -4.47 -3.92 -1.33
N ASN A 117 -4.26 -4.63 -0.21
CA ASN A 117 -4.25 -6.09 -0.14
C ASN A 117 -3.46 -6.75 -1.29
N PRO A 118 -2.16 -6.44 -1.43
CA PRO A 118 -1.37 -6.75 -2.64
C PRO A 118 -1.26 -8.23 -2.97
N LEU A 119 -1.22 -9.11 -1.96
CA LEU A 119 -1.15 -10.56 -2.19
C LEU A 119 -2.34 -11.08 -3.02
N TYR A 120 -3.54 -10.59 -2.73
CA TYR A 120 -4.79 -10.98 -3.40
C TYR A 120 -5.07 -10.19 -4.68
N ASN A 121 -4.34 -9.10 -4.89
CA ASN A 121 -4.52 -8.19 -6.01
C ASN A 121 -3.19 -7.93 -6.73
N PRO A 122 -2.50 -8.98 -7.22
CA PRO A 122 -1.14 -8.83 -7.73
C PRO A 122 -1.06 -7.93 -8.95
N CYS A 123 0.12 -7.30 -9.12
CA CYS A 123 0.52 -6.74 -10.40
C CYS A 123 0.92 -7.87 -11.36
N VAL A 124 0.41 -7.84 -12.58
CA VAL A 124 0.67 -8.87 -13.60
C VAL A 124 1.10 -8.19 -14.90
N ARG A 125 2.32 -8.46 -15.34
CA ARG A 125 2.86 -7.94 -16.59
C ARG A 125 3.37 -9.08 -17.47
N ARG A 126 2.99 -9.09 -18.74
CA ARG A 126 3.58 -10.00 -19.73
C ARG A 126 4.92 -9.43 -20.20
N LYS A 127 5.99 -10.20 -20.07
CA LYS A 127 7.32 -9.87 -20.60
C LYS A 127 7.39 -10.11 -22.10
N LYS A 128 8.45 -9.60 -22.74
CA LYS A 128 8.68 -9.77 -24.19
C LYS A 128 8.83 -11.24 -24.61
N ASP A 129 9.37 -12.07 -23.71
CA ASP A 129 9.52 -13.52 -23.90
C ASP A 129 8.23 -14.32 -23.69
N GLY A 130 7.10 -13.64 -23.43
CA GLY A 130 5.80 -14.26 -23.19
C GLY A 130 5.57 -14.69 -21.74
N THR A 131 6.58 -14.71 -20.88
CA THR A 131 6.44 -15.06 -19.45
C THR A 131 5.69 -13.97 -18.70
N LEU A 132 5.08 -14.34 -17.56
CA LEU A 132 4.42 -13.39 -16.67
C LEU A 132 5.35 -12.98 -15.54
N LEU A 133 5.50 -11.68 -15.34
CA LEU A 133 5.98 -11.10 -14.08
C LEU A 133 4.75 -10.91 -13.17
N ILE A 134 4.81 -11.45 -11.97
CA ILE A 134 3.77 -11.37 -10.96
C ILE A 134 4.37 -10.80 -9.69
N GLN A 135 3.78 -9.72 -9.17
CA GLN A 135 4.24 -9.06 -7.95
C GLN A 135 3.06 -8.83 -6.97
N PRO A 136 3.14 -9.39 -5.75
CA PRO A 136 4.20 -10.27 -5.26
C PRO A 136 4.19 -11.63 -5.98
N ALA A 137 5.35 -12.30 -6.07
CA ALA A 137 5.44 -13.62 -6.73
C ALA A 137 4.50 -14.66 -6.09
N THR A 138 4.24 -14.55 -4.79
CA THR A 138 3.28 -15.37 -4.04
C THR A 138 1.82 -15.10 -4.42
N GLY A 139 1.52 -14.01 -5.14
CA GLY A 139 0.19 -13.69 -5.66
C GLY A 139 -0.26 -14.52 -6.88
N LYS A 140 0.60 -15.44 -7.38
CA LYS A 140 0.30 -16.30 -8.53
C LYS A 140 -1.08 -16.99 -8.49
N PRO A 141 -1.60 -17.49 -7.35
CA PRO A 141 -2.93 -18.08 -7.28
C PRO A 141 -4.08 -17.13 -7.62
N TYR A 142 -3.86 -15.82 -7.50
CA TYR A 142 -4.87 -14.75 -7.66
C TYR A 142 -4.79 -14.02 -9.01
N VAL A 143 -3.97 -14.50 -9.94
CA VAL A 143 -3.81 -13.93 -11.29
C VAL A 143 -5.03 -14.15 -12.15
N ASP A 144 -5.67 -15.32 -12.02
CA ASP A 144 -6.89 -15.65 -12.78
C ASP A 144 -8.09 -14.90 -12.19
N ARG A 145 -8.40 -13.74 -12.77
CA ARG A 145 -9.49 -12.88 -12.31
C ARG A 145 -10.88 -13.34 -12.71
N SER A 146 -11.02 -14.42 -13.50
CA SER A 146 -12.32 -15.06 -13.76
C SER A 146 -12.82 -15.84 -12.55
N LYS A 147 -11.91 -16.37 -11.74
CA LYS A 147 -12.22 -17.11 -10.52
C LYS A 147 -12.77 -16.21 -9.41
N SER A 148 -13.65 -16.75 -8.60
CA SER A 148 -14.11 -16.12 -7.37
C SER A 148 -13.15 -16.42 -6.23
N PHE A 149 -12.71 -15.37 -5.52
CA PHE A 149 -11.93 -15.48 -4.28
C PHE A 149 -12.14 -14.23 -3.42
N LYS A 150 -11.86 -14.38 -2.12
CA LYS A 150 -12.00 -13.28 -1.15
C LYS A 150 -11.00 -12.15 -1.45
N TYR A 151 -11.34 -10.94 -1.06
CA TYR A 151 -10.48 -9.74 -1.10
C TYR A 151 -10.07 -9.29 -2.50
N LYS A 152 -10.75 -9.79 -3.54
CA LYS A 152 -10.53 -9.41 -4.93
C LYS A 152 -11.09 -8.01 -5.21
N ILE A 153 -10.25 -7.06 -5.57
CA ILE A 153 -10.68 -5.74 -6.02
C ILE A 153 -11.16 -5.82 -7.47
N THR A 154 -12.34 -5.31 -7.74
CA THR A 154 -12.96 -5.18 -9.06
C THR A 154 -13.60 -3.80 -9.19
N GLU A 155 -14.06 -3.41 -10.37
CA GLU A 155 -14.80 -2.15 -10.59
C GLU A 155 -16.11 -2.04 -9.78
N ARG A 156 -16.64 -3.15 -9.28
CA ARG A 156 -17.84 -3.20 -8.42
C ARG A 156 -17.51 -3.11 -6.94
N ASP A 157 -16.23 -3.23 -6.58
CA ASP A 157 -15.76 -3.23 -5.19
C ASP A 157 -15.90 -1.86 -4.54
N LEU A 158 -16.20 -1.83 -3.24
CA LEU A 158 -16.33 -0.58 -2.48
C LEU A 158 -15.02 0.22 -2.50
N CYS A 159 -13.88 -0.45 -2.31
CA CYS A 159 -12.57 0.18 -2.32
C CYS A 159 -12.33 0.90 -3.66
N TYR A 160 -12.56 0.20 -4.79
CA TYR A 160 -12.45 0.82 -6.12
C TYR A 160 -13.32 2.08 -6.23
N ARG A 161 -14.62 2.00 -5.88
CA ARG A 161 -15.54 3.14 -6.00
C ARG A 161 -15.09 4.35 -5.19
N LEU A 162 -14.65 4.15 -3.94
CA LEU A 162 -14.16 5.23 -3.08
C LEU A 162 -12.93 5.89 -3.68
N PHE A 163 -11.94 5.11 -4.12
CA PHE A 163 -10.76 5.68 -4.75
C PHE A 163 -11.09 6.47 -6.03
N MET A 164 -11.99 5.95 -6.87
CA MET A 164 -12.44 6.67 -8.09
C MET A 164 -13.16 7.98 -7.75
N GLN A 165 -14.03 8.00 -6.73
CA GLN A 165 -14.72 9.21 -6.26
C GLN A 165 -13.74 10.29 -5.78
N HIS A 166 -12.60 9.88 -5.22
CA HIS A 166 -11.51 10.78 -4.81
C HIS A 166 -10.52 11.10 -5.94
N GLY A 167 -10.80 10.75 -7.19
CA GLY A 167 -10.01 11.11 -8.36
C GLY A 167 -8.72 10.31 -8.54
N PHE A 168 -8.58 9.15 -7.91
CA PHE A 168 -7.50 8.21 -8.18
C PHE A 168 -7.75 7.45 -9.48
N ARG A 169 -6.70 6.86 -10.05
CA ARG A 169 -6.76 5.93 -11.17
C ARG A 169 -6.37 4.54 -10.69
N TRP A 170 -7.05 3.52 -11.18
CA TRP A 170 -6.78 2.14 -10.81
C TRP A 170 -5.90 1.42 -11.83
N GLY A 171 -4.82 0.79 -11.38
CA GLY A 171 -3.90 0.04 -12.24
C GLY A 171 -4.51 -1.22 -12.86
N GLY A 172 -5.57 -1.78 -12.28
CA GLY A 172 -6.30 -2.91 -12.87
C GLY A 172 -7.01 -2.56 -14.20
N ALA A 173 -7.23 -1.27 -14.49
CA ALA A 173 -7.79 -0.81 -15.75
C ALA A 173 -6.72 -0.60 -16.86
N TRP A 174 -5.41 -0.61 -16.54
CA TRP A 174 -4.36 -0.37 -17.53
C TRP A 174 -4.30 -1.45 -18.61
N ARG A 175 -3.76 -1.09 -19.80
CA ARG A 175 -3.73 -1.99 -20.96
C ARG A 175 -2.47 -2.85 -21.03
N SER A 176 -1.28 -2.26 -20.79
CA SER A 176 0.03 -2.90 -20.97
C SER A 176 0.45 -3.82 -19.83
N LEU A 177 -0.09 -3.57 -18.65
CA LEU A 177 0.03 -4.41 -17.46
C LEU A 177 -1.27 -4.29 -16.66
N LYS A 178 -1.51 -5.21 -15.75
CA LYS A 178 -2.64 -5.17 -14.82
C LYS A 178 -2.10 -5.09 -13.41
N ASP A 179 -2.33 -3.96 -12.73
CA ASP A 179 -1.91 -3.76 -11.35
C ASP A 179 -3.14 -3.63 -10.45
N TYR A 180 -3.64 -4.78 -10.00
CA TYR A 180 -4.93 -4.85 -9.33
C TYR A 180 -4.93 -4.26 -7.92
N GLN A 181 -3.76 -4.17 -7.27
CA GLN A 181 -3.58 -3.56 -5.94
C GLN A 181 -3.54 -2.03 -6.01
N HIS A 182 -3.10 -1.46 -7.14
CA HIS A 182 -2.56 -0.11 -7.29
C HIS A 182 -3.62 0.96 -7.56
N PHE A 183 -3.60 2.01 -6.74
CA PHE A 183 -4.35 3.26 -6.96
C PHE A 183 -3.39 4.44 -6.93
N GLU A 184 -3.43 5.32 -7.95
CA GLU A 184 -2.53 6.50 -8.05
C GLU A 184 -3.27 7.79 -8.39
N LYS A 185 -2.66 8.94 -8.00
CA LYS A 185 -3.20 10.28 -8.27
C LYS A 185 -2.13 11.23 -8.84
#